data_7489dafb2fd3de34b9cf93510da1802f
#
_entry.id   7489dafb2fd3de34b9cf93510da1802f
#
_cell.length_a   1.000
_cell.length_b   1.000
_cell.length_c   1.000
_cell.angle_alpha   90.00
_cell.angle_beta   90.00
_cell.angle_gamma   90.00
#
_symmetry.space_group_name_H-M   'P 1'
#
loop_
_entity.id
_entity.type
_entity.pdbx_description
1 polymer ?
#
loop_
_entity_poly.entity_id
_entity_poly.type
_entity_poly.pdbx_seq_one_letter_code
_entity_poly.pdbx_strand_id
1 'polypeptide(L)'
;MTRYDFTTQPNRLNQNTMKWHEAESDPDLLELWVADMDFLPVPEIREAVINYAQRHIFGYPYPSDELYQAIIDWEKNQHGYVVDKESIVLIEGVVPAISTAIQAFTKEGDAVLINTPVYPPFARSVRLNNRKLIENSLVKVDGHFEIDFEQLERDIVDNDVKLYVFCSPHNPGGRVWTKEELTKVAE
;
A
#
# COMPACT_ATOMS: atom_id res chain seq x y z
N MET A 1 -21.92 -4.91 -24.06
CA MET A 1 -22.08 -6.06 -23.15
C MET A 1 -20.89 -6.05 -22.21
N THR A 2 -21.12 -5.96 -20.93
CA THR A 2 -20.05 -6.10 -19.93
C THR A 2 -19.48 -7.52 -20.00
N ARG A 3 -18.20 -7.66 -20.28
CA ARG A 3 -17.50 -8.93 -20.40
C ARG A 3 -17.40 -9.66 -19.04
N TYR A 4 -17.48 -8.93 -17.96
CA TYR A 4 -17.28 -9.42 -16.60
C TYR A 4 -18.49 -9.11 -15.72
N ASP A 5 -18.76 -9.99 -14.76
CA ASP A 5 -19.82 -9.83 -13.77
C ASP A 5 -19.24 -9.16 -12.49
N PHE A 6 -19.64 -7.90 -12.26
CA PHE A 6 -19.35 -7.15 -11.05
C PHE A 6 -20.60 -6.87 -10.23
N THR A 7 -21.66 -7.66 -10.42
CA THR A 7 -22.94 -7.53 -9.73
C THR A 7 -23.25 -8.70 -8.81
N THR A 8 -22.78 -9.88 -9.17
CA THR A 8 -22.95 -11.09 -8.34
C THR A 8 -21.91 -11.15 -7.25
N GLN A 9 -22.37 -11.14 -5.99
CA GLN A 9 -21.51 -11.34 -4.83
C GLN A 9 -21.53 -12.83 -4.43
N PRO A 10 -20.38 -13.52 -4.44
CA PRO A 10 -20.29 -14.87 -3.91
C PRO A 10 -20.50 -14.85 -2.39
N ASN A 11 -21.13 -15.89 -1.86
CA ASN A 11 -21.20 -16.05 -0.41
C ASN A 11 -19.78 -16.32 0.14
N ARG A 12 -19.32 -15.44 1.03
CA ARG A 12 -18.00 -15.52 1.65
C ARG A 12 -18.02 -15.92 3.11
N LEU A 13 -19.20 -16.19 3.67
CA LEU A 13 -19.34 -16.69 5.04
C LEU A 13 -18.76 -18.12 5.15
N ASN A 14 -18.18 -18.43 6.28
CA ASN A 14 -17.56 -19.74 6.57
C ASN A 14 -16.41 -20.15 5.62
N GLN A 15 -15.71 -19.15 5.07
CA GLN A 15 -14.55 -19.37 4.21
C GLN A 15 -13.22 -19.02 4.89
N ASN A 16 -13.22 -18.80 6.21
CA ASN A 16 -12.05 -18.39 7.00
C ASN A 16 -11.38 -17.11 6.47
N THR A 17 -12.19 -16.17 5.95
CA THR A 17 -11.68 -14.89 5.47
C THR A 17 -11.70 -13.86 6.59
N MET A 18 -10.62 -13.10 6.72
CA MET A 18 -10.49 -12.08 7.76
C MET A 18 -11.63 -11.06 7.70
N LYS A 19 -11.98 -10.62 6.49
CA LYS A 19 -13.02 -9.61 6.26
C LYS A 19 -14.38 -10.02 6.77
N TRP A 20 -14.78 -11.28 6.57
CA TRP A 20 -16.13 -11.75 6.84
C TRP A 20 -16.27 -12.53 8.15
N HIS A 21 -15.21 -12.63 8.94
CA HIS A 21 -15.20 -13.42 10.17
C HIS A 21 -16.22 -12.92 11.20
N GLU A 22 -16.33 -11.62 11.38
CA GLU A 22 -17.29 -11.05 12.35
C GLU A 22 -18.74 -11.17 11.88
N ALA A 23 -19.00 -11.05 10.58
CA ALA A 23 -20.32 -11.23 9.98
C ALA A 23 -20.85 -12.68 10.09
N GLU A 24 -20.00 -13.66 10.39
CA GLU A 24 -20.44 -15.03 10.68
C GLU A 24 -21.29 -15.12 11.97
N SER A 25 -21.08 -14.21 12.93
CA SER A 25 -21.80 -14.09 14.18
C SER A 25 -22.87 -13.01 14.19
N ASP A 26 -22.78 -12.04 13.30
CA ASP A 26 -23.72 -10.92 13.16
C ASP A 26 -24.05 -10.67 11.67
N PRO A 27 -25.14 -11.26 11.17
CA PRO A 27 -25.50 -11.17 9.75
C PRO A 27 -25.93 -9.76 9.29
N ASP A 28 -26.19 -8.85 10.22
CA ASP A 28 -26.53 -7.46 9.92
C ASP A 28 -25.28 -6.56 9.78
N LEU A 29 -24.09 -7.09 10.05
CA LEU A 29 -22.86 -6.37 9.94
C LEU A 29 -22.42 -6.18 8.47
N LEU A 30 -22.11 -4.95 8.11
CA LEU A 30 -21.56 -4.60 6.79
C LEU A 30 -20.03 -4.50 6.87
N GLU A 31 -19.37 -5.41 6.20
CA GLU A 31 -17.91 -5.51 6.19
C GLU A 31 -17.28 -4.55 5.18
N LEU A 32 -16.80 -3.38 5.65
CA LEU A 32 -16.23 -2.32 4.81
C LEU A 32 -14.75 -2.00 5.11
N TRP A 33 -14.07 -2.79 5.92
CA TRP A 33 -12.74 -2.44 6.47
C TRP A 33 -11.55 -3.06 5.73
N VAL A 34 -11.68 -4.28 5.24
CA VAL A 34 -10.62 -4.90 4.41
C VAL A 34 -10.88 -4.63 2.94
N ALA A 35 -9.84 -4.26 2.20
CA ALA A 35 -9.96 -3.82 0.81
C ALA A 35 -10.05 -4.94 -0.23
N ASP A 36 -10.15 -6.21 0.19
CA ASP A 36 -10.39 -7.29 -0.75
C ASP A 36 -11.80 -7.19 -1.36
N MET A 37 -11.87 -7.31 -2.68
CA MET A 37 -13.12 -7.18 -3.42
C MET A 37 -14.06 -8.37 -3.16
N ASP A 38 -15.38 -8.11 -3.17
CA ASP A 38 -16.42 -9.12 -3.01
C ASP A 38 -16.95 -9.66 -4.34
N PHE A 39 -16.16 -9.55 -5.40
CA PHE A 39 -16.44 -10.11 -6.71
C PHE A 39 -15.49 -11.25 -7.01
N LEU A 40 -15.97 -12.22 -7.81
CA LEU A 40 -15.08 -13.27 -8.31
C LEU A 40 -13.98 -12.66 -9.19
N PRO A 41 -12.76 -13.20 -9.13
CA PRO A 41 -11.70 -12.79 -10.05
C PRO A 41 -12.14 -12.97 -11.49
N VAL A 42 -11.70 -12.08 -12.37
CA VAL A 42 -11.96 -12.24 -13.80
C VAL A 42 -11.47 -13.60 -14.30
N PRO A 43 -12.16 -14.22 -15.27
CA PRO A 43 -11.86 -15.58 -15.70
C PRO A 43 -10.39 -15.78 -16.08
N GLU A 44 -9.79 -14.83 -16.75
CA GLU A 44 -8.40 -14.89 -17.21
C GLU A 44 -7.39 -15.05 -16.06
N ILE A 45 -7.59 -14.34 -14.95
CA ILE A 45 -6.74 -14.47 -13.76
C ILE A 45 -6.95 -15.82 -13.11
N ARG A 46 -8.21 -16.23 -12.93
CA ARG A 46 -8.54 -17.52 -12.31
C ARG A 46 -7.98 -18.70 -13.10
N GLU A 47 -8.15 -18.68 -14.42
CA GLU A 47 -7.65 -19.71 -15.31
C GLU A 47 -6.13 -19.78 -15.33
N ALA A 48 -5.45 -18.63 -15.30
CA ALA A 48 -3.99 -18.60 -15.21
C ALA A 48 -3.48 -19.28 -13.94
N VAL A 49 -4.11 -19.00 -12.77
CA VAL A 49 -3.75 -19.65 -11.50
C VAL A 49 -4.02 -21.15 -11.52
N ILE A 50 -5.18 -21.59 -12.04
CA ILE A 50 -5.51 -23.02 -12.17
C ILE A 50 -4.50 -23.73 -13.09
N ASN A 51 -4.21 -23.13 -14.23
CA ASN A 51 -3.25 -23.70 -15.20
C ASN A 51 -1.84 -23.80 -14.61
N TYR A 52 -1.42 -22.80 -13.82
CA TYR A 52 -0.15 -22.87 -13.11
C TYR A 52 -0.14 -24.02 -12.11
N ALA A 53 -1.17 -24.12 -11.26
CA ALA A 53 -1.28 -25.17 -10.24
C ALA A 53 -1.28 -26.59 -10.86
N GLN A 54 -1.84 -26.76 -12.05
CA GLN A 54 -1.90 -28.07 -12.74
C GLN A 54 -0.59 -28.50 -13.42
N ARG A 55 0.26 -27.53 -13.77
CA ARG A 55 1.45 -27.81 -14.61
C ARG A 55 2.77 -27.67 -13.89
N HIS A 56 2.80 -26.98 -12.75
CA HIS A 56 4.05 -26.59 -12.11
C HIS A 56 4.21 -27.21 -10.73
N ILE A 57 5.47 -27.45 -10.38
CA ILE A 57 5.87 -27.75 -9.01
C ILE A 57 5.98 -26.41 -8.27
N PHE A 58 5.41 -26.32 -7.07
CA PHE A 58 5.52 -25.16 -6.20
C PHE A 58 6.90 -25.16 -5.54
N GLY A 59 7.87 -24.57 -6.23
CA GLY A 59 9.25 -24.44 -5.77
C GLY A 59 9.67 -22.98 -5.62
N TYR A 60 10.92 -22.69 -5.91
CA TYR A 60 11.50 -21.34 -5.89
C TYR A 60 11.56 -20.79 -7.31
N PRO A 61 10.57 -20.01 -7.78
CA PRO A 61 10.55 -19.48 -9.13
C PRO A 61 11.53 -18.31 -9.27
N TYR A 62 12.07 -18.16 -10.48
CA TYR A 62 12.68 -16.91 -10.90
C TYR A 62 11.63 -15.99 -11.51
N PRO A 63 11.67 -14.67 -11.23
CA PRO A 63 10.82 -13.71 -11.93
C PRO A 63 11.13 -13.73 -13.43
N SER A 64 10.10 -13.88 -14.25
CA SER A 64 10.27 -13.93 -15.70
C SER A 64 10.44 -12.52 -16.29
N ASP A 65 11.02 -12.45 -17.50
CA ASP A 65 11.14 -11.19 -18.25
C ASP A 65 9.75 -10.63 -18.60
N GLU A 66 8.77 -11.50 -18.84
CA GLU A 66 7.38 -11.10 -19.11
C GLU A 66 6.75 -10.38 -17.91
N LEU A 67 7.07 -10.80 -16.67
CA LEU A 67 6.59 -10.11 -15.47
C LEU A 67 7.15 -8.68 -15.40
N TYR A 68 8.46 -8.53 -15.59
CA TYR A 68 9.07 -7.19 -15.61
C TYR A 68 8.51 -6.33 -16.72
N GLN A 69 8.35 -6.89 -17.93
CA GLN A 69 7.77 -6.15 -19.03
C GLN A 69 6.32 -5.72 -18.76
N ALA A 70 5.51 -6.61 -18.15
CA ALA A 70 4.13 -6.27 -17.77
C ALA A 70 4.07 -5.10 -16.77
N ILE A 71 5.00 -5.05 -15.81
CA ILE A 71 5.11 -3.93 -14.85
C ILE A 71 5.50 -2.64 -15.59
N ILE A 72 6.53 -2.68 -16.42
CA ILE A 72 7.01 -1.53 -17.20
C ILE A 72 5.91 -0.98 -18.11
N ASP A 73 5.22 -1.85 -18.82
CA ASP A 73 4.13 -1.47 -19.73
C ASP A 73 2.94 -0.88 -18.96
N TRP A 74 2.60 -1.43 -17.80
CA TRP A 74 1.54 -0.89 -16.95
C TRP A 74 1.87 0.51 -16.47
N GLU A 75 3.04 0.73 -15.87
CA GLU A 75 3.46 2.02 -15.36
C GLU A 75 3.51 3.07 -16.47
N LYS A 76 4.05 2.71 -17.64
CA LYS A 76 4.10 3.59 -18.79
C LYS A 76 2.72 3.93 -19.35
N ASN A 77 1.84 2.93 -19.52
CA ASN A 77 0.57 3.12 -20.20
C ASN A 77 -0.49 3.75 -19.29
N GLN A 78 -0.47 3.44 -17.99
CA GLN A 78 -1.46 3.96 -17.04
C GLN A 78 -1.04 5.27 -16.39
N HIS A 79 0.28 5.45 -16.16
CA HIS A 79 0.80 6.57 -15.35
C HIS A 79 1.77 7.46 -16.12
N GLY A 80 2.17 7.10 -17.34
CA GLY A 80 3.20 7.82 -18.10
C GLY A 80 4.59 7.70 -17.46
N TYR A 81 4.76 6.79 -16.50
CA TYR A 81 6.01 6.60 -15.78
C TYR A 81 6.89 5.56 -16.49
N VAL A 82 8.07 6.00 -16.89
CA VAL A 82 9.06 5.12 -17.54
C VAL A 82 10.03 4.61 -16.49
N VAL A 83 10.05 3.31 -16.29
CA VAL A 83 10.93 2.62 -15.33
C VAL A 83 11.80 1.60 -16.03
N ASP A 84 13.08 1.52 -15.67
CA ASP A 84 14.00 0.52 -16.17
C ASP A 84 13.89 -0.76 -15.33
N LYS A 85 14.10 -1.91 -15.97
CA LYS A 85 14.01 -3.23 -15.29
C LYS A 85 14.91 -3.31 -14.05
N GLU A 86 16.10 -2.73 -14.13
CA GLU A 86 17.09 -2.71 -13.06
C GLU A 86 16.66 -1.91 -11.83
N SER A 87 15.66 -1.03 -11.99
CA SER A 87 15.07 -0.25 -10.91
C SER A 87 13.92 -0.96 -10.20
N ILE A 88 13.52 -2.15 -10.68
CA ILE A 88 12.41 -2.92 -10.13
C ILE A 88 12.94 -3.95 -9.15
N VAL A 89 12.57 -3.80 -7.87
CA VAL A 89 12.86 -4.79 -6.82
C VAL A 89 11.55 -5.45 -6.40
N LEU A 90 11.47 -6.77 -6.59
CA LEU A 90 10.31 -7.54 -6.16
C LEU A 90 10.42 -7.89 -4.68
N ILE A 91 9.36 -7.63 -3.93
CA ILE A 91 9.29 -7.88 -2.49
C ILE A 91 7.89 -8.40 -2.12
N GLU A 92 7.80 -9.11 -1.00
CA GLU A 92 6.60 -9.84 -0.55
C GLU A 92 5.50 -8.93 0.03
N GLY A 93 5.40 -7.71 -0.44
CA GLY A 93 4.37 -6.74 -0.08
C GLY A 93 4.92 -5.41 0.42
N VAL A 94 4.04 -4.40 0.46
CA VAL A 94 4.42 -3.02 0.80
C VAL A 94 4.90 -2.87 2.25
N VAL A 95 4.30 -3.57 3.21
CA VAL A 95 4.72 -3.46 4.63
C VAL A 95 6.14 -4.01 4.86
N PRO A 96 6.52 -5.19 4.35
CA PRO A 96 7.92 -5.61 4.32
C PRO A 96 8.83 -4.62 3.57
N ALA A 97 8.37 -4.03 2.46
CA ALA A 97 9.14 -3.04 1.70
C ALA A 97 9.47 -1.80 2.55
N ILE A 98 8.51 -1.28 3.32
CA ILE A 98 8.72 -0.17 4.25
C ILE A 98 9.80 -0.52 5.27
N SER A 99 9.71 -1.69 5.90
CA SER A 99 10.72 -2.14 6.87
C SER A 99 12.10 -2.27 6.24
N THR A 100 12.20 -2.79 5.03
CA THR A 100 13.46 -2.91 4.28
C THR A 100 14.03 -1.53 3.95
N ALA A 101 13.20 -0.59 3.51
CA ALA A 101 13.62 0.79 3.23
C ALA A 101 14.12 1.50 4.51
N ILE A 102 13.41 1.33 5.63
CA ILE A 102 13.84 1.87 6.92
C ILE A 102 15.24 1.34 7.29
N GLN A 103 15.49 0.04 7.12
CA GLN A 103 16.81 -0.55 7.42
C GLN A 103 17.89 -0.10 6.46
N ALA A 104 17.56 0.06 5.17
CA ALA A 104 18.53 0.43 4.14
C ALA A 104 18.98 1.90 4.25
N PHE A 105 18.07 2.80 4.60
CA PHE A 105 18.31 4.24 4.55
C PHE A 105 18.53 4.88 5.93
N THR A 106 18.37 4.13 7.03
CA THR A 106 18.53 4.67 8.39
C THR A 106 19.31 3.71 9.28
N LYS A 107 19.76 4.22 10.43
CA LYS A 107 20.38 3.44 11.52
C LYS A 107 19.43 3.37 12.72
N GLU A 108 19.71 2.48 13.66
CA GLU A 108 18.98 2.44 14.94
C GLU A 108 19.05 3.78 15.65
N GLY A 109 17.93 4.24 16.16
CA GLY A 109 17.80 5.54 16.81
C GLY A 109 17.53 6.72 15.88
N ASP A 110 17.76 6.59 14.58
CA ASP A 110 17.41 7.64 13.61
C ASP A 110 15.91 7.93 13.60
N ALA A 111 15.56 9.17 13.33
CA ALA A 111 14.17 9.60 13.25
C ALA A 111 13.55 9.27 11.88
N VAL A 112 12.36 8.68 11.93
CA VAL A 112 11.53 8.39 10.76
C VAL A 112 10.17 9.05 10.95
N LEU A 113 9.75 9.86 9.98
CA LEU A 113 8.51 10.63 10.04
C LEU A 113 7.40 9.92 9.27
N ILE A 114 6.19 9.99 9.81
CA ILE A 114 4.94 9.64 9.13
C ILE A 114 3.91 10.75 9.37
N ASN A 115 2.95 10.92 8.46
CA ASN A 115 1.75 11.72 8.77
C ASN A 115 0.73 10.87 9.52
N THR A 116 -0.01 11.47 10.45
CA THR A 116 -1.11 10.81 11.17
C THR A 116 -2.42 11.56 11.00
N PRO A 117 -3.60 10.85 11.01
CA PRO A 117 -3.75 9.40 11.07
C PRO A 117 -3.29 8.72 9.77
N VAL A 118 -2.66 7.57 9.87
CA VAL A 118 -2.20 6.77 8.72
C VAL A 118 -2.34 5.28 9.02
N TYR A 119 -2.24 4.45 8.00
CA TYR A 119 -2.28 3.00 8.09
C TYR A 119 -1.32 2.48 9.18
N PRO A 120 -1.85 1.79 10.22
CA PRO A 120 -1.08 1.48 11.44
C PRO A 120 0.24 0.75 11.24
N PRO A 121 0.40 -0.13 10.21
CA PRO A 121 1.68 -0.77 9.94
C PRO A 121 2.85 0.18 9.69
N PHE A 122 2.63 1.42 9.28
CA PHE A 122 3.72 2.40 9.09
C PHE A 122 4.43 2.67 10.42
N ALA A 123 3.69 3.10 11.44
CA ALA A 123 4.23 3.34 12.77
C ALA A 123 4.86 2.06 13.37
N ARG A 124 4.19 0.92 13.16
CA ARG A 124 4.69 -0.38 13.63
C ARG A 124 6.04 -0.72 12.99
N SER A 125 6.20 -0.50 11.67
CA SER A 125 7.46 -0.77 10.97
C SER A 125 8.60 0.08 11.52
N VAL A 126 8.35 1.36 11.82
CA VAL A 126 9.35 2.25 12.44
C VAL A 126 9.79 1.72 13.81
N ARG A 127 8.82 1.43 14.69
CA ARG A 127 9.09 0.95 16.06
C ARG A 127 9.80 -0.41 16.10
N LEU A 128 9.35 -1.36 15.26
CA LEU A 128 9.95 -2.70 15.20
C LEU A 128 11.40 -2.69 14.68
N ASN A 129 11.79 -1.65 13.96
CA ASN A 129 13.16 -1.47 13.49
C ASN A 129 14.00 -0.59 14.43
N ASN A 130 13.56 -0.30 15.66
CA ASN A 130 14.26 0.52 16.65
C ASN A 130 14.59 1.94 16.15
N ARG A 131 13.72 2.55 15.34
CA ARG A 131 13.84 3.93 14.91
C ARG A 131 12.95 4.83 15.76
N LYS A 132 13.34 6.10 15.91
CA LYS A 132 12.52 7.12 16.57
C LYS A 132 11.36 7.49 15.66
N LEU A 133 10.12 7.24 16.10
CA LEU A 133 8.94 7.63 15.35
C LEU A 133 8.63 9.10 15.57
N ILE A 134 8.51 9.85 14.47
CA ILE A 134 8.00 11.23 14.48
C ILE A 134 6.62 11.21 13.81
N GLU A 135 5.62 11.65 14.55
CA GLU A 135 4.23 11.69 14.10
C GLU A 135 3.86 13.14 13.79
N ASN A 136 3.80 13.50 12.51
CA ASN A 136 3.28 14.78 12.03
C ASN A 136 1.77 14.66 11.79
N SER A 137 0.98 15.37 12.58
CA SER A 137 -0.48 15.28 12.48
C SER A 137 -1.01 16.09 11.32
N LEU A 138 -1.80 15.43 10.46
CA LEU A 138 -2.59 16.13 9.45
C LEU A 138 -3.67 16.98 10.13
N VAL A 139 -3.93 18.14 9.56
CA VAL A 139 -5.01 19.04 10.01
C VAL A 139 -6.28 18.77 9.21
N LYS A 140 -7.43 19.01 9.82
CA LYS A 140 -8.72 18.84 9.16
C LYS A 140 -9.29 20.20 8.78
N VAL A 141 -9.39 20.47 7.47
CA VAL A 141 -9.95 21.72 6.93
C VAL A 141 -11.15 21.34 6.04
N ASP A 142 -12.32 21.92 6.34
CA ASP A 142 -13.56 21.68 5.59
C ASP A 142 -13.89 20.19 5.35
N GLY A 143 -13.56 19.36 6.35
CA GLY A 143 -13.81 17.92 6.29
C GLY A 143 -12.71 17.10 5.60
N HIS A 144 -11.69 17.72 5.02
CA HIS A 144 -10.57 17.08 4.36
C HIS A 144 -9.30 17.15 5.19
N PHE A 145 -8.43 16.16 5.06
CA PHE A 145 -7.11 16.18 5.67
C PHE A 145 -6.14 16.98 4.80
N GLU A 146 -5.36 17.84 5.44
CA GLU A 146 -4.33 18.67 4.82
C GLU A 146 -3.01 18.55 5.59
N ILE A 147 -1.90 18.85 4.91
CA ILE A 147 -0.57 18.92 5.53
C ILE A 147 -0.36 20.33 6.04
N ASP A 148 -0.04 20.45 7.33
CA ASP A 148 0.54 21.69 7.89
C ASP A 148 2.05 21.69 7.53
N PHE A 149 2.39 22.36 6.44
CA PHE A 149 3.77 22.39 5.93
C PHE A 149 4.75 23.05 6.87
N GLU A 150 4.31 24.08 7.62
CA GLU A 150 5.18 24.73 8.60
C GLU A 150 5.50 23.80 9.77
N GLN A 151 4.50 23.03 10.23
CA GLN A 151 4.74 22.04 11.28
C GLN A 151 5.55 20.86 10.74
N LEU A 152 5.32 20.44 9.49
CA LEU A 152 6.09 19.37 8.85
C LEU A 152 7.58 19.73 8.77
N GLU A 153 7.90 20.94 8.32
CA GLU A 153 9.28 21.43 8.26
C GLU A 153 9.93 21.46 9.66
N ARG A 154 9.23 22.00 10.66
CA ARG A 154 9.71 21.98 12.05
C ARG A 154 9.99 20.56 12.55
N ASP A 155 9.05 19.64 12.33
CA ASP A 155 9.19 18.25 12.78
C ASP A 155 10.40 17.57 12.11
N ILE A 156 10.64 17.84 10.83
CA ILE A 156 11.80 17.32 10.10
C ILE A 156 13.12 17.87 10.65
N VAL A 157 13.20 19.20 10.82
CA VAL A 157 14.44 19.88 11.21
C VAL A 157 14.78 19.61 12.67
N ASP A 158 13.81 19.79 13.58
CA ASP A 158 14.04 19.67 15.03
C ASP A 158 14.36 18.25 15.46
N ASN A 159 13.91 17.25 14.70
CA ASN A 159 14.16 15.85 15.01
C ASN A 159 15.26 15.22 14.13
N ASP A 160 15.90 15.97 13.26
CA ASP A 160 16.92 15.44 12.33
C ASP A 160 16.43 14.20 11.57
N VAL A 161 15.21 14.31 11.01
CA VAL A 161 14.53 13.18 10.33
C VAL A 161 15.38 12.68 9.15
N LYS A 162 15.61 11.37 9.10
CA LYS A 162 16.40 10.72 8.06
C LYS A 162 15.58 10.07 6.98
N LEU A 163 14.33 9.73 7.29
CA LEU A 163 13.41 9.11 6.33
C LEU A 163 11.98 9.59 6.62
N TYR A 164 11.30 9.96 5.54
CA TYR A 164 9.87 10.26 5.56
C TYR A 164 9.10 9.17 4.82
N VAL A 165 8.23 8.45 5.52
CA VAL A 165 7.34 7.45 4.93
C VAL A 165 6.02 8.11 4.60
N PHE A 166 5.89 8.52 3.35
CA PHE A 166 4.76 9.29 2.82
C PHE A 166 3.70 8.37 2.21
N CYS A 167 2.42 8.59 2.55
CA CYS A 167 1.29 7.81 2.05
C CYS A 167 0.53 8.57 0.95
N SER A 168 0.55 8.04 -0.28
CA SER A 168 -0.19 8.60 -1.41
C SER A 168 -0.64 7.49 -2.37
N PRO A 169 -1.93 7.32 -2.66
CA PRO A 169 -3.10 7.90 -1.97
C PRO A 169 -3.09 7.63 -0.47
N HIS A 170 -3.57 8.59 0.33
CA HIS A 170 -3.46 8.52 1.80
C HIS A 170 -4.54 7.63 2.42
N ASN A 171 -4.12 6.62 3.17
CA ASN A 171 -4.98 5.71 3.92
C ASN A 171 -4.82 5.96 5.45
N PRO A 172 -5.92 6.23 6.21
CA PRO A 172 -7.33 6.18 5.82
C PRO A 172 -7.91 7.54 5.37
N GLY A 173 -7.11 8.58 5.24
CA GLY A 173 -7.57 9.95 4.98
C GLY A 173 -8.31 10.15 3.65
N GLY A 174 -8.20 9.20 2.70
CA GLY A 174 -8.87 9.27 1.41
C GLY A 174 -8.38 10.41 0.51
N ARG A 175 -7.16 10.92 0.76
CA ARG A 175 -6.57 12.02 -0.01
C ARG A 175 -5.70 11.50 -1.15
N VAL A 176 -5.88 12.08 -2.33
CA VAL A 176 -4.87 12.09 -3.40
C VAL A 176 -4.24 13.47 -3.38
N TRP A 177 -2.96 13.54 -3.08
CA TRP A 177 -2.24 14.80 -2.95
C TRP A 177 -2.07 15.47 -4.32
N THR A 178 -2.24 16.80 -4.36
CA THR A 178 -2.03 17.55 -5.59
C THR A 178 -0.56 17.64 -5.95
N LYS A 179 -0.27 18.02 -7.19
CA LYS A 179 1.12 18.23 -7.63
C LYS A 179 1.82 19.33 -6.81
N GLU A 180 1.08 20.37 -6.46
CA GLU A 180 1.56 21.49 -5.65
C GLU A 180 1.93 21.03 -4.24
N GLU A 181 1.08 20.21 -3.62
CA GLU A 181 1.35 19.61 -2.30
C GLU A 181 2.58 18.68 -2.35
N LEU A 182 2.66 17.82 -3.37
CA LEU A 182 3.80 16.92 -3.56
C LEU A 182 5.11 17.68 -3.81
N THR A 183 5.05 18.79 -4.55
CA THR A 183 6.22 19.66 -4.78
C THR A 183 6.71 20.25 -3.46
N LYS A 184 5.81 20.78 -2.64
CA LYS A 184 6.17 21.32 -1.32
C LYS A 184 6.73 20.27 -0.35
N VAL A 185 6.27 19.02 -0.45
CA VAL A 185 6.84 17.92 0.35
C VAL A 185 8.28 17.60 -0.10
N ALA A 186 8.59 17.79 -1.39
CA ALA A 186 9.91 17.48 -1.96
C ALA A 186 10.94 18.60 -1.79
N GLU A 187 10.53 19.85 -1.57
CA GLU A 187 11.37 21.03 -1.29
C GLU A 187 11.89 21.04 0.14
#